data_4cf577ca0d0a2a248e90bb4972242572
#
_entry.id   4cf577ca0d0a2a248e90bb4972242572
#
_cell.length_a   1.000
_cell.length_b   1.000
_cell.length_c   1.000
_cell.angle_alpha   90.00
_cell.angle_beta   90.00
_cell.angle_gamma   90.00
#
_symmetry.space_group_name_H-M   'P 1'
#
loop_
_entity.id
_entity.type
_entity.pdbx_description
1 polymer ?
#
loop_
_entity_poly.entity_id
_entity_poly.type
_entity_poly.pdbx_seq_one_letter_code
_entity_poly.pdbx_strand_id
1 'polypeptide(L)'
;MTIPGYNLFDGAGDLCEASFIERPNRFVVRGSLEGTVVDAHCPNPGRMLEILLPGTTLLLRKLPGNLHPPGTTKRRLDYSLVAARHRGVLIPLASARANDLAEKIVLPLLFPEATAVRREVTLGRSRLDFLLEFGGREGRGAPARPGSEQLFLEVKACTLIEEGTAMFPDAPTLRGLKHLEELEALADQGRPAEGRPAGILFILMNPRARRFVPNLHTDPVFTRKLISLSAKIRMLAVSIRIGEDGSAAVANPDIPIDLAAAAAVQEDSGVYLLIIRLQQE
;
A
#
# COMPACT_ATOMS: atom_id res chain seq x y z
N MET A 1 2.03 -20.18 -12.30
CA MET A 1 2.47 -20.78 -11.01
C MET A 1 1.51 -20.29 -9.93
N THR A 2 0.63 -21.15 -9.45
CA THR A 2 -0.32 -20.79 -8.38
C THR A 2 0.44 -20.88 -7.05
N ILE A 3 0.82 -19.74 -6.50
CA ILE A 3 1.44 -19.68 -5.17
C ILE A 3 0.34 -19.95 -4.16
N PRO A 4 0.55 -20.81 -3.14
CA PRO A 4 -0.48 -21.17 -2.16
C PRO A 4 -1.03 -19.93 -1.47
N GLY A 5 -2.21 -19.59 -1.77
CA GLY A 5 -3.35 -19.10 -1.07
C GLY A 5 -3.18 -17.91 -0.11
N TYR A 6 -3.00 -16.67 -0.60
CA TYR A 6 -3.53 -15.54 0.16
C TYR A 6 -4.97 -15.29 -0.26
N ASN A 7 -5.88 -15.31 0.70
CA ASN A 7 -7.27 -14.92 0.49
C ASN A 7 -7.58 -13.65 1.30
N LEU A 8 -8.04 -12.60 0.60
CA LEU A 8 -8.41 -11.34 1.23
C LEU A 8 -9.58 -11.50 2.20
N PHE A 9 -10.42 -12.51 1.97
CA PHE A 9 -11.62 -12.77 2.75
C PHE A 9 -11.36 -13.63 3.99
N ASP A 10 -10.15 -14.15 4.16
CA ASP A 10 -9.78 -14.85 5.38
C ASP A 10 -9.87 -13.93 6.60
N GLY A 11 -10.44 -14.46 7.68
CA GLY A 11 -10.62 -13.77 8.95
C GLY A 11 -11.95 -14.08 9.62
N ALA A 12 -12.07 -13.76 10.90
CA ALA A 12 -13.30 -13.98 11.66
C ALA A 12 -14.40 -12.99 11.26
N GLY A 13 -15.61 -13.49 11.10
CA GLY A 13 -16.83 -12.73 10.80
C GLY A 13 -17.26 -12.79 9.33
N ASP A 14 -18.58 -12.70 9.14
CA ASP A 14 -19.21 -12.79 7.84
C ASP A 14 -18.95 -11.54 6.99
N LEU A 15 -18.90 -11.73 5.68
CA LEU A 15 -18.86 -10.65 4.71
C LEU A 15 -20.29 -10.30 4.27
N CYS A 16 -20.54 -9.00 4.12
CA CYS A 16 -21.79 -8.46 3.61
C CYS A 16 -21.52 -7.28 2.66
N GLU A 17 -22.43 -7.05 1.74
CA GLU A 17 -22.37 -5.94 0.81
C GLU A 17 -23.26 -4.78 1.29
N ALA A 18 -22.71 -3.56 1.24
CA ALA A 18 -23.42 -2.34 1.55
C ALA A 18 -23.21 -1.30 0.45
N SER A 19 -24.20 -0.46 0.19
CA SER A 19 -24.06 0.67 -0.72
C SER A 19 -23.44 1.86 0.01
N PHE A 20 -22.33 2.40 -0.49
CA PHE A 20 -21.65 3.55 0.11
C PHE A 20 -22.55 4.79 0.09
N ILE A 21 -22.62 5.49 1.22
CA ILE A 21 -23.36 6.74 1.38
C ILE A 21 -22.38 7.91 1.51
N GLU A 22 -21.52 7.88 2.53
CA GLU A 22 -20.59 8.94 2.85
C GLU A 22 -19.39 8.46 3.68
N ARG A 23 -18.38 9.30 3.79
CA ARG A 23 -17.21 9.08 4.65
C ARG A 23 -17.14 10.19 5.70
N PRO A 24 -17.75 10.00 6.90
CA PRO A 24 -17.79 11.01 7.95
C PRO A 24 -16.42 11.48 8.44
N ASN A 25 -15.43 10.60 8.38
CA ASN A 25 -14.02 10.93 8.67
C ASN A 25 -13.10 9.85 8.08
N ARG A 26 -11.77 10.05 8.19
CA ARG A 26 -10.77 9.12 7.60
C ARG A 26 -10.80 7.68 8.14
N PHE A 27 -11.48 7.43 9.25
CA PHE A 27 -11.52 6.12 9.89
C PHE A 27 -12.90 5.44 9.83
N VAL A 28 -13.92 6.13 9.29
CA VAL A 28 -15.30 5.63 9.24
C VAL A 28 -15.86 5.84 7.85
N VAL A 29 -16.47 4.79 7.31
CA VAL A 29 -17.35 4.86 6.14
C VAL A 29 -18.78 4.50 6.58
N ARG A 30 -19.75 5.12 5.94
CA ARG A 30 -21.18 4.86 6.14
C ARG A 30 -21.78 4.24 4.89
N GLY A 31 -22.54 3.20 5.06
CA GLY A 31 -23.22 2.50 3.98
C GLY A 31 -24.63 2.07 4.35
N SER A 32 -25.42 1.74 3.32
CA SER A 32 -26.75 1.11 3.47
C SER A 32 -26.59 -0.40 3.28
N LEU A 33 -26.84 -1.18 4.32
CA LEU A 33 -26.88 -2.63 4.34
C LEU A 33 -28.35 -3.07 4.45
N GLU A 34 -28.91 -3.64 3.40
CA GLU A 34 -30.33 -4.07 3.36
C GLU A 34 -31.31 -2.98 3.83
N GLY A 35 -31.05 -1.72 3.42
CA GLY A 35 -31.87 -0.57 3.80
C GLY A 35 -31.56 0.03 5.17
N THR A 36 -30.68 -0.60 5.97
CA THR A 36 -30.25 -0.08 7.28
C THR A 36 -28.93 0.65 7.15
N VAL A 37 -28.85 1.86 7.71
CA VAL A 37 -27.60 2.66 7.73
C VAL A 37 -26.64 2.10 8.77
N VAL A 38 -25.44 1.73 8.33
CA VAL A 38 -24.37 1.19 9.19
C VAL A 38 -23.10 2.01 9.04
N ASP A 39 -22.36 2.15 10.14
CA ASP A 39 -21.00 2.70 10.15
C ASP A 39 -19.98 1.57 10.23
N ALA A 40 -18.95 1.61 9.37
CA ALA A 40 -17.86 0.63 9.35
C ALA A 40 -16.50 1.31 9.55
N HIS A 41 -15.59 0.62 10.24
CA HIS A 41 -14.21 1.05 10.35
C HIS A 41 -13.55 1.04 8.98
N CYS A 42 -12.90 2.14 8.61
CA CYS A 42 -12.11 2.28 7.39
C CYS A 42 -10.61 2.13 7.72
N PRO A 43 -9.97 0.98 7.44
CA PRO A 43 -8.57 0.72 7.76
C PRO A 43 -7.60 1.31 6.74
N ASN A 44 -8.01 2.35 6.02
CA ASN A 44 -7.20 3.07 5.06
C ASN A 44 -7.31 4.57 5.30
N PRO A 45 -6.20 5.26 5.69
CA PRO A 45 -6.22 6.70 5.94
C PRO A 45 -6.25 7.55 4.67
N GLY A 46 -6.01 6.95 3.49
CA GLY A 46 -6.04 7.61 2.19
C GLY A 46 -7.41 8.22 1.86
N ARG A 47 -7.44 9.16 0.92
CA ARG A 47 -8.69 9.86 0.56
C ARG A 47 -9.68 8.96 -0.18
N MET A 48 -9.19 8.16 -1.14
CA MET A 48 -9.98 7.22 -1.94
C MET A 48 -11.23 7.85 -2.60
N LEU A 49 -11.13 9.12 -3.01
CA LEU A 49 -12.27 9.87 -3.55
C LEU A 49 -12.78 9.28 -4.87
N GLU A 50 -11.90 8.66 -5.63
CA GLU A 50 -12.20 8.01 -6.92
C GLU A 50 -12.95 6.68 -6.76
N ILE A 51 -12.86 6.06 -5.57
CA ILE A 51 -13.47 4.74 -5.25
C ILE A 51 -14.74 4.91 -4.44
N LEU A 52 -14.69 5.75 -3.40
CA LEU A 52 -15.80 5.95 -2.46
C LEU A 52 -16.79 6.98 -3.00
N LEU A 53 -17.50 6.60 -4.05
CA LEU A 53 -18.57 7.39 -4.67
C LEU A 53 -19.94 6.90 -4.19
N PRO A 54 -20.96 7.77 -4.02
CA PRO A 54 -22.29 7.36 -3.65
C PRO A 54 -22.80 6.20 -4.51
N GLY A 55 -23.32 5.14 -3.85
CA GLY A 55 -23.78 3.94 -4.53
C GLY A 55 -22.70 2.89 -4.82
N THR A 56 -21.41 3.17 -4.56
CA THR A 56 -20.35 2.15 -4.68
C THR A 56 -20.63 0.98 -3.72
N THR A 57 -20.55 -0.25 -4.22
CA THR A 57 -20.67 -1.44 -3.38
C THR A 57 -19.44 -1.59 -2.51
N LEU A 58 -19.64 -1.56 -1.20
CA LEU A 58 -18.65 -1.86 -0.17
C LEU A 58 -18.76 -3.31 0.26
N LEU A 59 -17.63 -3.99 0.40
CA LEU A 59 -17.54 -5.28 1.07
C LEU A 59 -17.13 -5.06 2.51
N LEU A 60 -18.05 -5.32 3.43
CA LEU A 60 -17.88 -5.13 4.86
C LEU A 60 -17.72 -6.47 5.55
N ARG A 61 -16.84 -6.54 6.56
CA ARG A 61 -16.74 -7.67 7.47
C ARG A 61 -17.44 -7.34 8.77
N LYS A 62 -18.35 -8.20 9.19
CA LYS A 62 -18.96 -8.11 10.52
C LYS A 62 -17.93 -8.47 11.59
N LEU A 63 -17.73 -7.60 12.56
CA LEU A 63 -16.77 -7.81 13.63
C LEU A 63 -17.39 -8.66 14.76
N PRO A 64 -16.62 -9.60 15.34
CA PRO A 64 -17.10 -10.36 16.50
C PRO A 64 -17.45 -9.45 17.68
N GLY A 65 -18.57 -9.74 18.36
CA GLY A 65 -19.16 -8.91 19.40
C GLY A 65 -18.29 -8.59 20.63
N ASN A 66 -17.13 -9.24 20.81
CA ASN A 66 -16.35 -9.25 22.04
C ASN A 66 -14.97 -8.54 21.95
N LEU A 67 -14.71 -7.73 20.91
CA LEU A 67 -13.37 -7.15 20.68
C LEU A 67 -13.08 -5.84 21.43
N HIS A 68 -13.94 -5.39 22.36
CA HIS A 68 -13.64 -4.21 23.16
C HIS A 68 -13.49 -4.56 24.65
N PRO A 69 -12.38 -4.10 25.31
CA PRO A 69 -12.26 -4.20 26.76
C PRO A 69 -13.42 -3.47 27.43
N PRO A 70 -13.97 -4.01 28.53
CA PRO A 70 -14.97 -3.29 29.33
C PRO A 70 -14.43 -1.92 29.76
N GLY A 71 -15.24 -0.86 29.61
CA GLY A 71 -14.90 0.49 30.09
C GLY A 71 -14.46 1.49 29.02
N THR A 72 -14.44 1.16 27.73
CA THR A 72 -14.17 2.14 26.67
C THR A 72 -15.46 2.83 26.22
N THR A 73 -15.50 4.16 26.31
CA THR A 73 -16.61 5.03 25.84
C THR A 73 -16.62 5.25 24.32
N LYS A 74 -15.71 4.61 23.57
CA LYS A 74 -15.65 4.74 22.12
C LYS A 74 -16.84 4.02 21.47
N ARG A 75 -17.57 4.73 20.60
CA ARG A 75 -18.66 4.18 19.78
C ARG A 75 -18.16 2.92 19.08
N ARG A 76 -18.82 1.80 19.33
CA ARG A 76 -18.53 0.50 18.73
C ARG A 76 -18.91 0.55 17.24
N LEU A 77 -18.01 0.11 16.38
CA LEU A 77 -18.28 -0.16 14.98
C LEU A 77 -18.40 -1.67 14.83
N ASP A 78 -19.55 -2.13 14.33
CA ASP A 78 -19.83 -3.56 14.18
C ASP A 78 -19.27 -4.12 12.87
N TYR A 79 -18.76 -3.25 12.00
CA TYR A 79 -18.24 -3.61 10.69
C TYR A 79 -16.85 -2.99 10.43
N SER A 80 -16.08 -3.67 9.57
CA SER A 80 -14.82 -3.16 9.00
C SER A 80 -14.85 -3.26 7.48
N LEU A 81 -14.42 -2.20 6.81
CA LEU A 81 -14.30 -2.16 5.35
C LEU A 81 -13.16 -3.07 4.89
N VAL A 82 -13.44 -3.98 3.99
CA VAL A 82 -12.47 -4.92 3.39
C VAL A 82 -12.11 -4.47 1.99
N ALA A 83 -13.10 -4.22 1.15
CA ALA A 83 -12.91 -3.85 -0.25
C ALA A 83 -14.08 -3.00 -0.76
N ALA A 84 -13.92 -2.40 -1.93
CA ALA A 84 -14.99 -1.78 -2.68
C ALA A 84 -15.01 -2.30 -4.12
N ARG A 85 -16.19 -2.40 -4.71
CA ARG A 85 -16.38 -2.76 -6.12
C ARG A 85 -16.40 -1.48 -6.95
N HIS A 86 -15.29 -1.20 -7.63
CA HIS A 86 -15.15 -0.01 -8.45
C HIS A 86 -15.04 -0.40 -9.93
N ARG A 87 -15.98 0.07 -10.77
CA ARG A 87 -16.01 -0.21 -12.23
C ARG A 87 -15.86 -1.71 -12.56
N GLY A 88 -16.50 -2.59 -11.78
CA GLY A 88 -16.46 -4.05 -11.96
C GLY A 88 -15.17 -4.72 -11.49
N VAL A 89 -14.31 -4.02 -10.74
CA VAL A 89 -13.11 -4.58 -10.10
C VAL A 89 -13.24 -4.51 -8.60
N LEU A 90 -12.86 -5.56 -7.90
CA LEU A 90 -12.79 -5.60 -6.45
C LEU A 90 -11.45 -4.99 -5.99
N ILE A 91 -11.52 -3.84 -5.30
CA ILE A 91 -10.37 -3.09 -4.83
C ILE A 91 -10.20 -3.31 -3.33
N PRO A 92 -9.13 -3.97 -2.86
CA PRO A 92 -8.86 -4.10 -1.43
C PRO A 92 -8.53 -2.74 -0.83
N LEU A 93 -9.21 -2.37 0.26
CA LEU A 93 -9.06 -1.06 0.88
C LEU A 93 -8.34 -1.09 2.24
N ALA A 94 -8.10 -2.28 2.80
CA ALA A 94 -7.33 -2.43 4.02
C ALA A 94 -5.81 -2.29 3.71
N SER A 95 -5.24 -1.10 3.91
CA SER A 95 -3.84 -0.81 3.58
C SER A 95 -2.83 -1.72 4.30
N ALA A 96 -3.14 -2.19 5.52
CA ALA A 96 -2.31 -3.15 6.25
C ALA A 96 -2.16 -4.51 5.53
N ARG A 97 -3.08 -4.85 4.61
CA ARG A 97 -3.00 -6.07 3.81
C ARG A 97 -1.90 -6.03 2.75
N ALA A 98 -1.35 -4.85 2.44
CA ALA A 98 -0.25 -4.73 1.49
C ALA A 98 0.99 -5.55 1.92
N ASN A 99 1.32 -5.54 3.21
CA ASN A 99 2.46 -6.33 3.72
C ASN A 99 2.20 -7.84 3.64
N ASP A 100 0.97 -8.28 3.86
CA ASP A 100 0.62 -9.71 3.70
C ASP A 100 0.67 -10.11 2.21
N LEU A 101 0.17 -9.27 1.31
CA LEU A 101 0.25 -9.48 -0.14
C LEU A 101 1.71 -9.49 -0.61
N ALA A 102 2.53 -8.55 -0.11
CA ALA A 102 3.96 -8.51 -0.39
C ALA A 102 4.62 -9.84 -0.01
N GLU A 103 4.52 -10.27 1.25
CA GLU A 103 5.18 -11.47 1.76
C GLU A 103 4.74 -12.74 1.06
N LYS A 104 3.43 -12.91 0.87
CA LYS A 104 2.86 -14.20 0.44
C LYS A 104 2.85 -14.40 -1.07
N ILE A 105 2.73 -13.33 -1.85
CA ILE A 105 2.60 -13.47 -3.31
C ILE A 105 3.59 -12.64 -4.12
N VAL A 106 3.99 -11.44 -3.67
CA VAL A 106 4.83 -10.55 -4.49
C VAL A 106 6.32 -10.86 -4.32
N LEU A 107 6.82 -10.91 -3.08
CA LEU A 107 8.24 -11.13 -2.81
C LEU A 107 8.72 -12.51 -3.32
N PRO A 108 7.98 -13.62 -3.14
CA PRO A 108 8.37 -14.91 -3.73
C PRO A 108 8.43 -14.91 -5.26
N LEU A 109 7.63 -14.05 -5.91
CA LEU A 109 7.64 -13.90 -7.36
C LEU A 109 8.81 -13.04 -7.84
N LEU A 110 9.05 -11.88 -7.18
CA LEU A 110 10.09 -10.94 -7.59
C LEU A 110 11.49 -11.36 -7.18
N PHE A 111 11.62 -12.11 -6.11
CA PHE A 111 12.89 -12.51 -5.49
C PHE A 111 12.89 -14.01 -5.15
N PRO A 112 12.74 -14.89 -6.17
CA PRO A 112 12.73 -16.35 -5.94
C PRO A 112 14.04 -16.87 -5.36
N GLU A 113 15.13 -16.12 -5.53
CA GLU A 113 16.47 -16.40 -5.01
C GLU A 113 16.68 -15.98 -3.54
N ALA A 114 15.73 -15.24 -2.93
CA ALA A 114 15.83 -14.84 -1.54
C ALA A 114 15.79 -16.06 -0.61
N THR A 115 16.82 -16.21 0.21
CA THR A 115 16.96 -17.34 1.15
C THR A 115 16.22 -17.12 2.45
N ALA A 116 15.93 -15.85 2.78
CA ALA A 116 15.07 -15.48 3.91
C ALA A 116 14.35 -14.16 3.65
N VAL A 117 13.15 -14.07 4.19
CA VAL A 117 12.33 -12.85 4.27
C VAL A 117 11.97 -12.64 5.74
N ARG A 118 12.31 -11.48 6.29
CA ARG A 118 11.97 -11.08 7.66
C ARG A 118 11.09 -9.85 7.63
N ARG A 119 10.03 -9.85 8.43
CA ARG A 119 9.11 -8.71 8.58
C ARG A 119 9.53 -7.81 9.73
N GLU A 120 9.14 -6.53 9.61
CA GLU A 120 9.19 -5.52 10.69
C GLU A 120 10.58 -5.42 11.33
N VAL A 121 11.60 -5.29 10.48
CA VAL A 121 13.01 -5.24 10.92
C VAL A 121 13.34 -3.89 11.50
N THR A 122 13.73 -3.87 12.77
CA THR A 122 14.17 -2.63 13.44
C THR A 122 15.61 -2.34 13.06
N LEU A 123 15.85 -1.13 12.56
CA LEU A 123 17.17 -0.60 12.27
C LEU A 123 17.33 0.78 12.94
N GLY A 124 18.14 0.85 13.99
CA GLY A 124 18.25 2.07 14.79
C GLY A 124 16.92 2.47 15.40
N ARG A 125 16.37 3.63 15.00
CA ARG A 125 15.07 4.16 15.47
C ARG A 125 13.92 3.85 14.53
N SER A 126 14.16 3.09 13.48
CA SER A 126 13.23 2.86 12.39
C SER A 126 12.86 1.40 12.29
N ARG A 127 11.66 1.15 11.77
CA ARG A 127 11.16 -0.19 11.51
C ARG A 127 10.72 -0.24 10.05
N LEU A 128 11.48 -1.00 9.25
CA LEU A 128 11.18 -1.25 7.85
C LEU A 128 10.31 -2.50 7.69
N ASP A 129 9.51 -2.55 6.65
CA ASP A 129 8.53 -3.61 6.47
C ASP A 129 9.20 -4.97 6.24
N PHE A 130 10.27 -5.04 5.43
CA PHE A 130 10.96 -6.29 5.10
C PHE A 130 12.47 -6.14 4.99
N LEU A 131 13.15 -7.26 5.35
CA LEU A 131 14.53 -7.55 5.00
C LEU A 131 14.57 -8.87 4.22
N LEU A 132 15.11 -8.83 3.01
CA LEU A 132 15.43 -9.99 2.20
C LEU A 132 16.92 -10.28 2.31
N GLU A 133 17.26 -11.57 2.48
CA GLU A 133 18.64 -12.05 2.51
C GLU A 133 18.89 -12.96 1.31
N PHE A 134 20.03 -12.77 0.64
CA PHE A 134 20.45 -13.56 -0.51
C PHE A 134 21.77 -14.26 -0.22
N GLY A 135 21.96 -15.50 -0.72
CA GLY A 135 23.17 -16.28 -0.49
C GLY A 135 23.01 -17.40 0.52
N GLY A 136 23.97 -18.33 0.52
CA GLY A 136 23.88 -19.59 1.25
C GLY A 136 23.84 -19.46 2.76
N ARG A 137 22.90 -20.18 3.38
CA ARG A 137 22.89 -20.50 4.81
C ARG A 137 23.41 -21.92 5.01
N GLU A 138 24.17 -22.14 6.08
CA GLU A 138 24.57 -23.49 6.49
C GLU A 138 23.49 -24.19 7.33
N GLY A 139 22.21 -24.12 6.91
CA GLY A 139 21.09 -24.77 7.58
C GLY A 139 19.92 -23.81 7.90
N ARG A 140 18.72 -24.41 8.15
CA ARG A 140 17.52 -23.66 8.56
C ARG A 140 17.76 -23.00 9.93
N GLY A 141 17.70 -21.67 9.99
CA GLY A 141 17.84 -20.90 11.23
C GLY A 141 19.26 -20.38 11.51
N ALA A 142 20.26 -20.71 10.71
CA ALA A 142 21.60 -20.15 10.83
C ALA A 142 21.61 -18.66 10.44
N PRO A 143 22.46 -17.81 11.08
CA PRO A 143 22.65 -16.43 10.64
C PRO A 143 23.20 -16.39 9.21
N ALA A 144 22.88 -15.31 8.48
CA ALA A 144 23.46 -15.08 7.16
C ALA A 144 25.00 -15.06 7.23
N ARG A 145 25.64 -15.58 6.19
CA ARG A 145 27.11 -15.49 6.11
C ARG A 145 27.57 -14.02 6.07
N PRO A 146 28.69 -13.66 6.68
CA PRO A 146 29.28 -12.35 6.47
C PRO A 146 29.47 -12.09 4.98
N GLY A 147 28.92 -10.97 4.47
CA GLY A 147 28.96 -10.61 3.04
C GLY A 147 27.77 -11.10 2.21
N SER A 148 26.71 -11.71 2.82
CA SER A 148 25.45 -11.98 2.11
C SER A 148 24.79 -10.65 1.69
N GLU A 149 24.31 -10.62 0.44
CA GLU A 149 23.55 -9.45 -0.05
C GLU A 149 22.25 -9.33 0.73
N GLN A 150 21.90 -8.09 1.11
CA GLN A 150 20.69 -7.76 1.84
C GLN A 150 19.91 -6.68 1.10
N LEU A 151 18.58 -6.77 1.12
CA LEU A 151 17.68 -5.76 0.60
C LEU A 151 16.62 -5.40 1.65
N PHE A 152 16.67 -4.18 2.13
CA PHE A 152 15.63 -3.60 2.98
C PHE A 152 14.54 -3.01 2.11
N LEU A 153 13.28 -3.39 2.34
CA LEU A 153 12.13 -2.92 1.57
C LEU A 153 11.10 -2.26 2.46
N GLU A 154 10.65 -1.11 2.02
CA GLU A 154 9.44 -0.45 2.50
C GLU A 154 8.30 -0.70 1.53
N VAL A 155 7.11 -1.05 2.02
CA VAL A 155 5.93 -1.34 1.21
C VAL A 155 4.91 -0.21 1.32
N LYS A 156 4.35 0.19 0.19
CA LYS A 156 3.28 1.19 0.11
C LYS A 156 2.08 0.63 -0.65
N ALA A 157 0.91 0.63 0.01
CA ALA A 157 -0.36 0.37 -0.66
C ALA A 157 -0.77 1.58 -1.49
N CYS A 158 -1.08 1.38 -2.76
CA CYS A 158 -1.57 2.41 -3.67
C CYS A 158 -2.96 2.05 -4.19
N THR A 159 -3.97 2.82 -3.80
CA THR A 159 -5.36 2.65 -4.23
C THR A 159 -5.78 3.69 -5.28
N LEU A 160 -5.12 4.86 -5.32
CA LEU A 160 -5.43 5.91 -6.30
C LEU A 160 -4.94 5.48 -7.69
N ILE A 161 -5.89 5.09 -8.55
CA ILE A 161 -5.63 4.66 -9.92
C ILE A 161 -6.71 5.21 -10.83
N GLU A 162 -6.31 6.11 -11.73
CA GLU A 162 -7.18 6.72 -12.72
C GLU A 162 -6.64 6.45 -14.12
N GLU A 163 -7.49 6.00 -15.03
CA GLU A 163 -7.17 5.70 -16.44
C GLU A 163 -5.92 4.84 -16.63
N GLY A 164 -5.67 3.94 -15.68
CA GLY A 164 -4.49 3.05 -15.69
C GLY A 164 -3.22 3.69 -15.12
N THR A 165 -3.27 4.92 -14.66
CA THR A 165 -2.17 5.60 -13.96
C THR A 165 -2.38 5.46 -12.45
N ALA A 166 -1.47 4.75 -11.80
CA ALA A 166 -1.41 4.67 -10.35
C ALA A 166 -0.61 5.86 -9.81
N MET A 167 -1.10 6.50 -8.74
CA MET A 167 -0.47 7.67 -8.13
C MET A 167 -0.34 7.51 -6.62
N PHE A 168 0.83 7.85 -6.07
CA PHE A 168 1.09 7.83 -4.63
C PHE A 168 1.94 9.03 -4.21
N PRO A 169 1.68 9.64 -3.04
CA PRO A 169 0.59 9.33 -2.11
C PRO A 169 -0.76 9.92 -2.54
N ASP A 170 -1.85 9.44 -1.95
CA ASP A 170 -3.21 9.99 -2.12
C ASP A 170 -3.59 11.01 -1.03
N ALA A 171 -2.72 11.20 -0.03
CA ALA A 171 -2.78 12.21 1.01
C ALA A 171 -1.36 12.56 1.49
N PRO A 172 -1.09 13.77 2.01
CA PRO A 172 0.22 14.12 2.56
C PRO A 172 0.69 13.13 3.63
N THR A 173 1.98 12.71 3.57
CA THR A 173 2.50 11.62 4.39
C THR A 173 3.87 11.92 5.02
N LEU A 174 3.88 12.55 6.20
CA LEU A 174 5.11 12.78 6.97
C LEU A 174 5.81 11.46 7.33
N ARG A 175 5.04 10.41 7.64
CA ARG A 175 5.60 9.09 7.89
C ARG A 175 6.25 8.49 6.65
N GLY A 176 5.64 8.69 5.47
CA GLY A 176 6.23 8.25 4.21
C GLY A 176 7.55 8.93 3.92
N LEU A 177 7.63 10.25 4.15
CA LEU A 177 8.86 11.01 4.00
C LEU A 177 9.98 10.48 4.92
N LYS A 178 9.66 10.25 6.21
CA LYS A 178 10.60 9.67 7.16
C LYS A 178 11.15 8.32 6.69
N HIS A 179 10.31 7.44 6.15
CA HIS A 179 10.76 6.14 5.61
C HIS A 179 11.70 6.33 4.40
N LEU A 180 11.48 7.34 3.54
CA LEU A 180 12.41 7.64 2.45
C LEU A 180 13.78 8.12 2.96
N GLU A 181 13.81 8.92 4.01
CA GLU A 181 15.06 9.36 4.67
C GLU A 181 15.82 8.17 5.27
N GLU A 182 15.12 7.21 5.83
CA GLU A 182 15.69 5.98 6.36
C GLU A 182 16.27 5.08 5.26
N LEU A 183 15.56 4.94 4.14
CA LEU A 183 16.05 4.22 2.96
C LEU A 183 17.28 4.90 2.34
N GLU A 184 17.32 6.24 2.33
CA GLU A 184 18.51 6.98 1.89
C GLU A 184 19.72 6.70 2.78
N ALA A 185 19.53 6.79 4.10
CA ALA A 185 20.62 6.52 5.05
C ALA A 185 21.20 5.11 4.90
N LEU A 186 20.34 4.11 4.58
CA LEU A 186 20.79 2.76 4.27
C LEU A 186 21.55 2.67 2.95
N ALA A 187 21.04 3.34 1.92
CA ALA A 187 21.69 3.36 0.61
C ALA A 187 23.07 4.01 0.67
N ASP A 188 23.24 5.06 1.48
CA ASP A 188 24.49 5.77 1.65
C ASP A 188 25.52 4.98 2.51
N GLN A 189 25.08 4.03 3.34
CA GLN A 189 25.94 3.12 4.10
C GLN A 189 26.39 1.90 3.29
N GLY A 190 25.64 1.55 2.24
CA GLY A 190 25.94 0.40 1.37
C GLY A 190 27.20 0.64 0.54
N ARG A 191 27.94 -0.45 0.26
CA ARG A 191 29.07 -0.37 -0.69
C ARG A 191 28.52 -0.36 -2.11
N PRO A 192 28.92 0.55 -3.00
CA PRO A 192 28.43 0.61 -4.38
C PRO A 192 28.58 -0.72 -5.14
N ALA A 193 29.58 -1.54 -4.78
CA ALA A 193 29.86 -2.85 -5.39
C ALA A 193 28.87 -3.97 -4.94
N GLU A 194 28.12 -3.76 -3.83
CA GLU A 194 27.21 -4.76 -3.25
C GLU A 194 25.75 -4.57 -3.70
N GLY A 195 25.48 -3.64 -4.63
CA GLY A 195 24.14 -3.36 -5.13
C GLY A 195 23.40 -2.30 -4.30
N ARG A 196 22.10 -2.16 -4.54
CA ARG A 196 21.22 -1.22 -3.81
C ARG A 196 20.59 -1.94 -2.63
N PRO A 197 21.05 -1.69 -1.39
CA PRO A 197 20.59 -2.42 -0.19
C PRO A 197 19.21 -1.96 0.28
N ALA A 198 18.65 -0.92 -0.32
CA ALA A 198 17.36 -0.34 0.07
C ALA A 198 16.41 -0.23 -1.12
N GLY A 199 15.11 -0.35 -0.87
CA GLY A 199 14.10 -0.21 -1.91
C GLY A 199 12.72 0.13 -1.36
N ILE A 200 11.86 0.56 -2.27
CA ILE A 200 10.44 0.81 -2.03
C ILE A 200 9.60 -0.01 -3.01
N LEU A 201 8.58 -0.69 -2.49
CA LEU A 201 7.66 -1.51 -3.27
C LEU A 201 6.25 -0.92 -3.19
N PHE A 202 5.72 -0.49 -4.32
CA PHE A 202 4.34 -0.04 -4.44
C PHE A 202 3.44 -1.22 -4.83
N ILE A 203 2.52 -1.60 -3.94
CA ILE A 203 1.46 -2.56 -4.22
C ILE A 203 0.24 -1.80 -4.74
N LEU A 204 0.01 -1.88 -6.04
CA LEU A 204 -1.09 -1.22 -6.71
C LEU A 204 -2.34 -2.10 -6.59
N MET A 205 -3.32 -1.66 -5.80
CA MET A 205 -4.50 -2.44 -5.39
C MET A 205 -5.56 -2.57 -6.51
N ASN A 206 -5.17 -2.39 -7.77
CA ASN A 206 -6.06 -2.49 -8.92
C ASN A 206 -5.31 -3.10 -10.12
N PRO A 207 -5.82 -4.19 -10.72
CA PRO A 207 -5.18 -4.87 -11.84
C PRO A 207 -5.14 -4.04 -13.14
N ARG A 208 -5.87 -2.91 -13.19
CA ARG A 208 -5.90 -2.03 -14.36
C ARG A 208 -4.76 -1.03 -14.38
N ALA A 209 -3.91 -0.98 -13.36
CA ALA A 209 -2.71 -0.14 -13.35
C ALA A 209 -1.76 -0.56 -14.47
N ARG A 210 -1.33 0.41 -15.26
CA ARG A 210 -0.39 0.25 -16.40
C ARG A 210 0.90 1.03 -16.23
N ARG A 211 0.87 2.09 -15.40
CA ARG A 211 2.06 2.86 -15.00
C ARG A 211 1.87 3.43 -13.60
N PHE A 212 2.96 3.75 -12.94
CA PHE A 212 2.99 4.43 -11.66
C PHE A 212 3.65 5.79 -11.81
N VAL A 213 3.05 6.83 -11.22
CA VAL A 213 3.57 8.19 -11.20
C VAL A 213 3.57 8.70 -9.76
N PRO A 214 4.69 9.19 -9.23
CA PRO A 214 4.71 9.87 -7.93
C PRO A 214 3.79 11.11 -7.95
N ASN A 215 2.93 11.26 -6.93
CA ASN A 215 1.88 12.27 -6.91
C ASN A 215 2.38 13.62 -6.37
N LEU A 216 2.98 14.42 -7.25
CA LEU A 216 3.54 15.72 -6.90
C LEU A 216 2.46 16.71 -6.41
N HIS A 217 1.23 16.61 -6.90
CA HIS A 217 0.13 17.51 -6.50
C HIS A 217 -0.28 17.28 -5.04
N THR A 218 -0.30 16.03 -4.61
CA THR A 218 -0.76 15.68 -3.26
C THR A 218 0.33 15.88 -2.21
N ASP A 219 1.57 15.47 -2.50
CA ASP A 219 2.71 15.61 -1.59
C ASP A 219 3.99 15.92 -2.36
N PRO A 220 4.27 17.21 -2.62
CA PRO A 220 5.48 17.62 -3.34
C PRO A 220 6.78 17.23 -2.62
N VAL A 221 6.78 17.24 -1.27
CA VAL A 221 7.98 16.95 -0.47
C VAL A 221 8.33 15.48 -0.59
N PHE A 222 7.37 14.59 -0.37
CA PHE A 222 7.55 13.15 -0.55
C PHE A 222 7.99 12.83 -1.99
N THR A 223 7.29 13.39 -2.97
CA THR A 223 7.54 13.09 -4.39
C THR A 223 8.95 13.52 -4.84
N ARG A 224 9.38 14.75 -4.50
CA ARG A 224 10.74 15.21 -4.82
C ARG A 224 11.80 14.34 -4.13
N LYS A 225 11.58 13.97 -2.87
CA LYS A 225 12.46 13.06 -2.15
C LYS A 225 12.54 11.70 -2.84
N LEU A 226 11.41 11.11 -3.21
CA LEU A 226 11.37 9.83 -3.92
C LEU A 226 12.15 9.92 -5.25
N ILE A 227 11.94 10.97 -6.05
CA ILE A 227 12.66 11.19 -7.32
C ILE A 227 14.17 11.28 -7.07
N SER A 228 14.61 12.03 -6.05
CA SER A 228 16.04 12.18 -5.74
C SER A 228 16.72 10.86 -5.36
N LEU A 229 15.96 9.89 -4.88
CA LEU A 229 16.46 8.57 -4.49
C LEU A 229 16.50 7.55 -5.63
N SER A 230 16.00 7.88 -6.82
CA SER A 230 15.82 6.92 -7.92
C SER A 230 17.11 6.23 -8.37
N ALA A 231 18.25 6.91 -8.26
CA ALA A 231 19.57 6.33 -8.54
C ALA A 231 20.14 5.51 -7.38
N LYS A 232 19.66 5.73 -6.14
CA LYS A 232 20.22 5.15 -4.92
C LYS A 232 19.49 3.89 -4.46
N ILE A 233 18.16 3.83 -4.60
CA ILE A 233 17.33 2.73 -4.11
C ILE A 233 16.63 1.96 -5.25
N ARG A 234 16.20 0.74 -4.97
CA ARG A 234 15.32 -0.01 -5.88
C ARG A 234 13.90 0.53 -5.76
N MET A 235 13.26 0.85 -6.88
CA MET A 235 11.84 1.22 -6.93
C MET A 235 11.08 0.17 -7.71
N LEU A 236 10.05 -0.40 -7.11
CA LEU A 236 9.27 -1.49 -7.67
C LEU A 236 7.79 -1.13 -7.58
N ALA A 237 7.03 -1.45 -8.61
CA ALA A 237 5.58 -1.29 -8.62
C ALA A 237 4.93 -2.54 -9.24
N VAL A 238 3.96 -3.11 -8.50
CA VAL A 238 3.30 -4.38 -8.84
C VAL A 238 1.81 -4.20 -8.70
N SER A 239 1.02 -4.62 -9.69
CA SER A 239 -0.43 -4.59 -9.57
C SER A 239 -0.99 -5.94 -9.11
N ILE A 240 -2.05 -5.86 -8.29
CA ILE A 240 -2.73 -7.00 -7.68
C ILE A 240 -4.15 -7.10 -8.23
N ARG A 241 -4.61 -8.33 -8.45
CA ARG A 241 -6.01 -8.66 -8.72
C ARG A 241 -6.55 -9.49 -7.56
N ILE A 242 -7.76 -9.14 -7.12
CA ILE A 242 -8.56 -9.94 -6.19
C ILE A 242 -9.70 -10.59 -6.97
N GLY A 243 -9.84 -11.89 -6.83
CA GLY A 243 -10.96 -12.66 -7.36
C GLY A 243 -12.23 -12.46 -6.53
N GLU A 244 -13.37 -12.84 -7.10
CA GLU A 244 -14.66 -12.79 -6.39
C GLU A 244 -14.71 -13.72 -5.17
N ASP A 245 -13.88 -14.75 -5.17
CA ASP A 245 -13.66 -15.68 -4.05
C ASP A 245 -12.66 -15.14 -3.01
N GLY A 246 -12.14 -13.92 -3.19
CA GLY A 246 -11.12 -13.31 -2.35
C GLY A 246 -9.70 -13.76 -2.63
N SER A 247 -9.48 -14.68 -3.57
CA SER A 247 -8.13 -15.09 -3.98
C SER A 247 -7.34 -13.91 -4.54
N ALA A 248 -6.08 -13.77 -4.11
CA ALA A 248 -5.20 -12.72 -4.58
C ALA A 248 -4.15 -13.26 -5.56
N ALA A 249 -3.88 -12.50 -6.61
CA ALA A 249 -2.83 -12.80 -7.57
C ALA A 249 -2.13 -11.54 -8.05
N VAL A 250 -0.85 -11.65 -8.43
CA VAL A 250 -0.15 -10.59 -9.16
C VAL A 250 -0.74 -10.50 -10.56
N ALA A 251 -1.22 -9.32 -10.93
CA ALA A 251 -1.76 -9.05 -12.26
C ALA A 251 -0.66 -8.60 -13.23
N ASN A 252 0.25 -7.73 -12.77
CA ASN A 252 1.45 -7.34 -13.50
C ASN A 252 2.60 -7.17 -12.49
N PRO A 253 3.70 -7.93 -12.60
CA PRO A 253 4.82 -7.87 -11.68
C PRO A 253 5.79 -6.72 -11.96
N ASP A 254 5.68 -6.03 -13.09
CA ASP A 254 6.60 -4.98 -13.51
C ASP A 254 5.82 -3.82 -14.14
N ILE A 255 5.33 -2.95 -13.28
CA ILE A 255 4.64 -1.71 -13.70
C ILE A 255 5.70 -0.61 -13.86
N PRO A 256 5.79 0.03 -15.05
CA PRO A 256 6.75 1.10 -15.27
C PRO A 256 6.49 2.28 -14.34
N ILE A 257 7.58 2.80 -13.73
CA ILE A 257 7.58 3.97 -12.85
C ILE A 257 8.02 5.18 -13.67
N ASP A 258 7.09 6.09 -13.93
CA ASP A 258 7.30 7.29 -14.74
C ASP A 258 7.63 8.49 -13.85
N LEU A 259 8.91 8.65 -13.54
CA LEU A 259 9.41 9.79 -12.76
C LEU A 259 9.41 11.10 -13.58
N ALA A 260 9.53 11.01 -14.91
CA ALA A 260 9.54 12.19 -15.79
C ALA A 260 8.17 12.87 -15.83
N ALA A 261 7.07 12.09 -15.86
CA ALA A 261 5.73 12.64 -15.78
C ALA A 261 5.48 13.41 -14.48
N ALA A 262 6.06 12.94 -13.34
CA ALA A 262 5.97 13.65 -12.08
C ALA A 262 6.79 14.97 -12.09
N ALA A 263 7.93 15.01 -12.77
CA ALA A 263 8.78 16.19 -12.90
C ALA A 263 8.18 17.25 -13.86
N ALA A 264 7.56 16.83 -14.95
CA ALA A 264 6.94 17.72 -15.93
C ALA A 264 5.80 18.58 -15.36
N VAL A 265 5.07 18.04 -14.36
CA VAL A 265 4.04 18.81 -13.62
C VAL A 265 4.64 19.98 -12.83
N GLN A 266 5.93 19.98 -12.53
CA GLN A 266 6.58 21.04 -11.79
C GLN A 266 6.76 22.32 -12.61
N GLU A 267 6.87 22.23 -13.93
CA GLU A 267 7.02 23.41 -14.82
C GLU A 267 5.70 24.17 -15.02
N ASP A 268 4.56 23.47 -14.97
CA ASP A 268 3.21 24.05 -15.11
C ASP A 268 2.59 24.52 -13.78
N SER A 269 3.23 24.26 -12.63
CA SER A 269 2.61 24.40 -11.30
C SER A 269 2.38 25.84 -10.81
N GLY A 270 2.79 26.86 -11.57
CA GLY A 270 2.44 28.25 -11.28
C GLY A 270 0.92 28.52 -11.28
N VAL A 271 0.17 27.80 -12.09
CA VAL A 271 -1.31 27.95 -12.24
C VAL A 271 -2.06 27.08 -11.20
N TYR A 272 -1.54 25.91 -10.85
CA TYR A 272 -2.22 24.97 -9.94
C TYR A 272 -2.18 25.37 -8.45
N LEU A 273 -1.11 26.02 -8.00
CA LEU A 273 -1.04 26.58 -6.64
C LEU A 273 -2.09 27.66 -6.39
N LEU A 274 -2.53 28.35 -7.43
CA LEU A 274 -3.60 29.33 -7.36
C LEU A 274 -4.98 28.68 -7.18
N ILE A 275 -5.23 27.53 -7.83
CA ILE A 275 -6.50 26.80 -7.75
C ILE A 275 -6.69 26.14 -6.37
N ILE A 276 -5.63 25.57 -5.78
CA ILE A 276 -5.70 24.96 -4.45
C ILE A 276 -5.91 26.02 -3.35
N ARG A 277 -5.33 27.22 -3.49
CA ARG A 277 -5.60 28.33 -2.56
C ARG A 277 -7.04 28.81 -2.61
N LEU A 278 -7.64 28.87 -3.79
CA LEU A 278 -9.04 29.30 -3.97
C LEU A 278 -10.08 28.27 -3.51
N GLN A 279 -9.69 27.02 -3.25
CA GLN A 279 -10.58 25.98 -2.71
C GLN A 279 -10.47 25.83 -1.17
N GLN A 280 -9.56 26.55 -0.51
CA GLN A 280 -9.36 26.55 0.94
C GLN A 280 -9.86 27.83 1.65
N GLU A 281 -10.31 28.83 0.87
CA GLU A 281 -11.12 29.99 1.30
C GLU A 281 -12.62 29.72 1.12
#